data_3ee0b9a45253886ddbb4a6a021f9857a
#
_entry.id   3ee0b9a45253886ddbb4a6a021f9857a
#
_cell.length_a   1.000
_cell.length_b   1.000
_cell.length_c   1.000
_cell.angle_alpha   90.00
_cell.angle_beta   90.00
_cell.angle_gamma   90.00
#
_symmetry.space_group_name_H-M   'P 1'
#
loop_
_entity.id
_entity.type
_entity.pdbx_description
1 polymer ?
#
loop_
_entity_poly.entity_id
_entity_poly.type
_entity_poly.pdbx_seq_one_letter_code
_entity_poly.pdbx_strand_id
1 'polypeptide(L)'
;MNAPVQATEDLLYVVEEGIARLTFNRPQARNALTFAMYERMAAICETVNADRSIKAMILTGTGEKAFASGTDISQFRAFKTAQDALDYEARIDRVLGALEAVRVPTIAAIAGACTGGGAGIAACCDIRIGTAATRIGFPIARTLGNCLSMSNISRLVSLIGPARTKDLIFKARLVEAPEALALGLLNEVVPDMDTLQRRADETAKLVASHAPITLETTKEAVRRIRRTLSRDEGEDLILRAYMSEDFREGMDAFLNKRTPNWKGK
;
A
#
# COMPACT_ATOMS: atom_id res chain seq x y z
N MET A 1 13.10 -16.69 -23.65
CA MET A 1 11.85 -17.32 -23.23
C MET A 1 11.81 -17.26 -21.70
N ASN A 2 11.12 -16.27 -21.14
CA ASN A 2 10.97 -16.17 -19.67
C ASN A 2 9.93 -17.20 -19.24
N ALA A 3 10.30 -18.07 -18.32
CA ALA A 3 9.39 -19.02 -17.71
C ALA A 3 8.17 -18.31 -17.14
N PRO A 4 6.95 -18.85 -17.26
CA PRO A 4 5.77 -18.26 -16.65
C PRO A 4 5.96 -18.25 -15.14
N VAL A 5 5.87 -17.08 -14.56
CA VAL A 5 5.98 -16.90 -13.13
C VAL A 5 4.75 -17.53 -12.48
N GLN A 6 4.93 -18.70 -11.84
CA GLN A 6 3.85 -19.41 -11.14
C GLN A 6 3.14 -18.45 -10.19
N ALA A 7 1.81 -18.28 -10.40
CA ALA A 7 0.97 -17.53 -9.48
C ALA A 7 1.03 -18.23 -8.12
N THR A 8 1.51 -17.54 -7.09
CA THR A 8 1.25 -17.97 -5.72
C THR A 8 -0.25 -17.81 -5.50
N GLU A 9 -0.92 -18.74 -4.83
CA GLU A 9 -2.37 -18.66 -4.55
C GLU A 9 -2.75 -17.34 -3.84
N ASP A 10 -1.82 -16.74 -3.09
CA ASP A 10 -2.01 -15.52 -2.30
C ASP A 10 -2.01 -14.21 -3.12
N LEU A 11 -1.45 -14.21 -4.33
CA LEU A 11 -1.34 -13.04 -5.21
C LEU A 11 -1.57 -13.47 -6.67
N LEU A 12 -2.70 -13.02 -7.24
CA LEU A 12 -3.07 -13.34 -8.62
C LEU A 12 -2.61 -12.22 -9.55
N TYR A 13 -2.11 -12.60 -10.73
CA TYR A 13 -1.70 -11.67 -11.77
C TYR A 13 -2.16 -12.14 -13.13
N VAL A 14 -2.92 -11.30 -13.82
CA VAL A 14 -3.40 -11.53 -15.20
C VAL A 14 -3.23 -10.27 -16.02
N VAL A 15 -3.08 -10.43 -17.33
CA VAL A 15 -3.05 -9.34 -18.31
C VAL A 15 -4.09 -9.63 -19.38
N GLU A 16 -5.05 -8.72 -19.53
CA GLU A 16 -6.12 -8.82 -20.52
C GLU A 16 -6.30 -7.47 -21.21
N GLU A 17 -6.39 -7.46 -22.52
CA GLU A 17 -6.58 -6.24 -23.35
C GLU A 17 -5.57 -5.12 -23.04
N GLY A 18 -4.33 -5.48 -22.66
CA GLY A 18 -3.30 -4.50 -22.30
C GLY A 18 -3.49 -3.88 -20.89
N ILE A 19 -4.37 -4.42 -20.07
CA ILE A 19 -4.56 -4.03 -18.68
C ILE A 19 -4.03 -5.14 -17.77
N ALA A 20 -3.02 -4.83 -16.95
CA ALA A 20 -2.52 -5.72 -15.91
C ALA A 20 -3.43 -5.64 -14.69
N ARG A 21 -3.79 -6.78 -14.11
CA ARG A 21 -4.58 -6.85 -12.88
C ARG A 21 -3.83 -7.65 -11.83
N LEU A 22 -3.59 -7.02 -10.69
CA LEU A 22 -2.99 -7.62 -9.50
C LEU A 22 -4.04 -7.75 -8.40
N THR A 23 -4.27 -8.96 -7.92
CA THR A 23 -5.29 -9.21 -6.89
C THR A 23 -4.66 -9.84 -5.65
N PHE A 24 -4.78 -9.18 -4.50
CA PHE A 24 -4.43 -9.76 -3.20
C PHE A 24 -5.47 -10.82 -2.86
N ASN A 25 -5.05 -12.09 -2.72
CA ASN A 25 -5.96 -13.24 -2.67
C ASN A 25 -5.78 -14.06 -1.38
N ARG A 26 -5.94 -13.41 -0.23
CA ARG A 26 -6.02 -14.03 1.10
C ARG A 26 -7.28 -13.56 1.86
N PRO A 27 -8.49 -13.78 1.32
CA PRO A 27 -9.72 -13.24 1.91
C PRO A 27 -9.96 -13.71 3.35
N GLN A 28 -9.54 -14.94 3.70
CA GLN A 28 -9.58 -15.50 5.05
C GLN A 28 -8.74 -14.69 6.07
N ALA A 29 -7.67 -14.05 5.61
CA ALA A 29 -6.79 -13.17 6.40
C ALA A 29 -7.03 -11.68 6.08
N ARG A 30 -8.18 -11.30 5.51
CA ARG A 30 -8.46 -9.92 5.05
C ARG A 30 -7.37 -9.37 4.15
N ASN A 31 -6.83 -10.21 3.28
CA ASN A 31 -5.76 -9.88 2.35
C ASN A 31 -4.50 -9.32 3.04
N ALA A 32 -4.17 -9.80 4.24
CA ALA A 32 -2.92 -9.45 4.92
C ALA A 32 -1.71 -9.85 4.07
N LEU A 33 -0.74 -8.96 3.96
CA LEU A 33 0.38 -9.06 3.04
C LEU A 33 1.55 -9.81 3.69
N THR A 34 1.98 -10.90 3.09
CA THR A 34 3.22 -11.59 3.47
C THR A 34 4.44 -10.95 2.79
N PHE A 35 5.64 -11.22 3.33
CA PHE A 35 6.88 -10.76 2.68
C PHE A 35 7.02 -11.32 1.26
N ALA A 36 6.58 -12.57 1.03
CA ALA A 36 6.57 -13.18 -0.29
C ALA A 36 5.64 -12.44 -1.27
N MET A 37 4.48 -11.96 -0.81
CA MET A 37 3.58 -11.15 -1.63
C MET A 37 4.21 -9.80 -2.01
N TYR A 38 4.93 -9.16 -1.09
CA TYR A 38 5.66 -7.92 -1.39
C TYR A 38 6.73 -8.13 -2.46
N GLU A 39 7.57 -9.17 -2.31
CA GLU A 39 8.60 -9.49 -3.32
C GLU A 39 7.98 -9.81 -4.68
N ARG A 40 6.90 -10.59 -4.68
CA ARG A 40 6.17 -10.93 -5.88
C ARG A 40 5.57 -9.70 -6.55
N MET A 41 5.01 -8.76 -5.79
CA MET A 41 4.49 -7.50 -6.32
C MET A 41 5.60 -6.68 -6.99
N ALA A 42 6.80 -6.59 -6.40
CA ALA A 42 7.93 -5.91 -7.03
C ALA A 42 8.31 -6.54 -8.37
N ALA A 43 8.40 -7.88 -8.43
CA ALA A 43 8.69 -8.59 -9.68
C ALA A 43 7.60 -8.38 -10.76
N ILE A 44 6.33 -8.30 -10.35
CA ILE A 44 5.23 -7.98 -11.27
C ILE A 44 5.37 -6.53 -11.79
N CYS A 45 5.74 -5.57 -10.96
CA CYS A 45 6.00 -4.19 -11.40
C CYS A 45 7.12 -4.13 -12.46
N GLU A 46 8.18 -4.93 -12.29
CA GLU A 46 9.25 -5.06 -13.29
C GLU A 46 8.74 -5.67 -14.60
N THR A 47 7.90 -6.72 -14.51
CA THR A 47 7.26 -7.35 -15.67
C THR A 47 6.39 -6.33 -16.44
N VAL A 48 5.57 -5.56 -15.73
CA VAL A 48 4.73 -4.49 -16.32
C VAL A 48 5.58 -3.42 -17.00
N ASN A 49 6.72 -3.06 -16.41
CA ASN A 49 7.64 -2.09 -17.03
C ASN A 49 8.31 -2.62 -18.30
N ALA A 50 8.64 -3.91 -18.35
CA ALA A 50 9.28 -4.56 -19.49
C ALA A 50 8.31 -4.80 -20.66
N ASP A 51 7.04 -5.08 -20.37
CA ASP A 51 6.02 -5.37 -21.39
C ASP A 51 5.33 -4.09 -21.89
N ARG A 52 5.72 -3.64 -23.09
CA ARG A 52 5.17 -2.43 -23.73
C ARG A 52 3.71 -2.59 -24.20
N SER A 53 3.17 -3.79 -24.26
CA SER A 53 1.75 -4.01 -24.57
C SER A 53 0.82 -3.61 -23.41
N ILE A 54 1.33 -3.61 -22.18
CA ILE A 54 0.59 -3.18 -20.99
C ILE A 54 0.50 -1.64 -20.97
N LYS A 55 -0.73 -1.13 -20.78
CA LYS A 55 -1.06 0.31 -20.84
C LYS A 55 -1.64 0.87 -19.55
N ALA A 56 -2.16 0.01 -18.65
CA ALA A 56 -2.65 0.36 -17.33
C ALA A 56 -2.51 -0.82 -16.38
N MET A 57 -2.51 -0.55 -15.06
CA MET A 57 -2.48 -1.58 -14.03
C MET A 57 -3.53 -1.32 -12.97
N ILE A 58 -4.34 -2.35 -12.63
CA ILE A 58 -5.32 -2.31 -11.55
C ILE A 58 -4.82 -3.19 -10.40
N LEU A 59 -4.90 -2.66 -9.16
CA LEU A 59 -4.66 -3.39 -7.93
C LEU A 59 -5.97 -3.51 -7.16
N THR A 60 -6.31 -4.71 -6.68
CA THR A 60 -7.53 -4.95 -5.90
C THR A 60 -7.33 -6.07 -4.89
N GLY A 61 -8.27 -6.26 -3.99
CA GLY A 61 -8.34 -7.39 -3.05
C GLY A 61 -9.50 -8.32 -3.38
N THR A 62 -9.35 -9.62 -3.14
CA THR A 62 -10.45 -10.59 -3.26
C THR A 62 -11.49 -10.34 -2.18
N GLY A 63 -12.76 -10.23 -2.60
CA GLY A 63 -13.92 -10.01 -1.74
C GLY A 63 -14.08 -8.56 -1.28
N GLU A 64 -15.12 -8.31 -0.48
CA GLU A 64 -15.55 -6.96 -0.11
C GLU A 64 -15.00 -6.48 1.23
N LYS A 65 -14.42 -7.39 2.04
CA LYS A 65 -14.03 -7.10 3.43
C LYS A 65 -12.77 -6.26 3.55
N ALA A 66 -11.83 -6.42 2.60
CA ALA A 66 -10.58 -5.68 2.62
C ALA A 66 -9.90 -5.66 1.25
N PHE A 67 -9.38 -4.50 0.89
CA PHE A 67 -8.34 -4.38 -0.14
C PHE A 67 -7.07 -5.09 0.35
N ALA A 68 -6.48 -4.62 1.46
CA ALA A 68 -5.43 -5.28 2.21
C ALA A 68 -5.37 -4.73 3.64
N SER A 69 -5.34 -5.60 4.64
CA SER A 69 -5.39 -5.23 6.06
C SER A 69 -4.02 -4.93 6.69
N GLY A 70 -2.99 -4.75 5.87
CA GLY A 70 -1.62 -4.48 6.31
C GLY A 70 -0.71 -5.69 6.18
N THR A 71 0.51 -5.56 6.69
CA THR A 71 1.48 -6.65 6.75
C THR A 71 1.00 -7.73 7.74
N ASP A 72 1.23 -8.98 7.41
CA ASP A 72 0.95 -10.11 8.31
C ASP A 72 1.90 -10.03 9.51
N ILE A 73 1.33 -9.65 10.67
CA ILE A 73 2.08 -9.34 11.89
C ILE A 73 2.86 -10.53 12.42
N SER A 74 2.42 -11.76 12.11
CA SER A 74 3.13 -12.97 12.53
C SER A 74 4.59 -13.02 12.03
N GLN A 75 4.89 -12.31 10.93
CA GLN A 75 6.22 -12.26 10.33
C GLN A 75 7.22 -11.43 11.15
N PHE A 76 6.73 -10.50 11.97
CA PHE A 76 7.60 -9.73 12.88
C PHE A 76 8.13 -10.54 14.09
N ARG A 77 7.57 -11.73 14.34
CA ARG A 77 8.09 -12.62 15.39
C ARG A 77 9.58 -13.00 15.19
N ALA A 78 10.04 -12.96 13.95
CA ALA A 78 11.43 -13.24 13.61
C ALA A 78 12.39 -12.10 13.94
N PHE A 79 11.89 -10.89 14.20
CA PHE A 79 12.72 -9.72 14.48
C PHE A 79 13.40 -9.83 15.84
N LYS A 80 14.72 -9.72 15.86
CA LYS A 80 15.56 -9.83 17.06
C LYS A 80 16.53 -8.67 17.20
N THR A 81 16.88 -8.02 16.10
CA THR A 81 17.95 -7.02 16.02
C THR A 81 17.42 -5.72 15.40
N ALA A 82 18.16 -4.64 15.62
CA ALA A 82 17.93 -3.36 14.94
C ALA A 82 17.99 -3.52 13.41
N GLN A 83 18.90 -4.40 12.93
CA GLN A 83 19.05 -4.63 11.50
C GLN A 83 17.79 -5.24 10.86
N ASP A 84 17.07 -6.13 11.57
CA ASP A 84 15.83 -6.72 11.06
C ASP A 84 14.77 -5.63 10.77
N ALA A 85 14.70 -4.60 11.62
CA ALA A 85 13.79 -3.48 11.43
C ALA A 85 14.18 -2.61 10.22
N LEU A 86 15.47 -2.29 10.09
CA LEU A 86 16.00 -1.54 8.96
C LEU A 86 15.82 -2.30 7.65
N ASP A 87 16.10 -3.59 7.63
CA ASP A 87 15.93 -4.46 6.44
C ASP A 87 14.46 -4.56 6.03
N TYR A 88 13.54 -4.63 7.00
CA TYR A 88 12.10 -4.64 6.74
C TYR A 88 11.65 -3.32 6.09
N GLU A 89 11.96 -2.18 6.70
CA GLU A 89 11.55 -0.87 6.14
C GLU A 89 12.22 -0.62 4.78
N ALA A 90 13.49 -1.02 4.61
CA ALA A 90 14.17 -0.96 3.34
C ALA A 90 13.50 -1.83 2.26
N ARG A 91 13.04 -3.03 2.64
CA ARG A 91 12.27 -3.91 1.75
C ARG A 91 10.96 -3.26 1.32
N ILE A 92 10.18 -2.74 2.28
CA ILE A 92 8.91 -2.08 2.00
C ILE A 92 9.13 -0.87 1.10
N ASP A 93 10.11 -0.03 1.37
CA ASP A 93 10.42 1.15 0.55
C ASP A 93 10.83 0.77 -0.88
N ARG A 94 11.62 -0.31 -1.04
CA ARG A 94 11.97 -0.83 -2.36
C ARG A 94 10.73 -1.29 -3.13
N VAL A 95 9.86 -2.07 -2.50
CA VAL A 95 8.65 -2.61 -3.14
C VAL A 95 7.67 -1.50 -3.50
N LEU A 96 7.40 -0.59 -2.58
CA LEU A 96 6.52 0.54 -2.83
C LEU A 96 7.11 1.50 -3.87
N GLY A 97 8.44 1.67 -3.84
CA GLY A 97 9.16 2.44 -4.86
C GLY A 97 9.08 1.80 -6.26
N ALA A 98 9.09 0.46 -6.34
CA ALA A 98 8.88 -0.25 -7.61
C ALA A 98 7.46 -0.04 -8.15
N LEU A 99 6.44 -0.05 -7.28
CA LEU A 99 5.05 0.25 -7.68
C LEU A 99 4.89 1.70 -8.18
N GLU A 100 5.46 2.68 -7.47
CA GLU A 100 5.44 4.07 -7.93
C GLU A 100 6.19 4.29 -9.24
N ALA A 101 7.21 3.47 -9.51
CA ALA A 101 8.01 3.54 -10.73
C ALA A 101 7.38 2.74 -11.90
N VAL A 102 6.22 2.13 -11.72
CA VAL A 102 5.47 1.54 -12.83
C VAL A 102 5.16 2.64 -13.85
N ARG A 103 5.60 2.43 -15.10
CA ARG A 103 5.49 3.47 -16.16
C ARG A 103 4.05 3.79 -16.58
N VAL A 104 3.16 2.81 -16.45
CA VAL A 104 1.74 2.97 -16.80
C VAL A 104 0.91 3.48 -15.61
N PRO A 105 -0.26 4.11 -15.85
CA PRO A 105 -1.16 4.46 -14.77
C PRO A 105 -1.55 3.26 -13.91
N THR A 106 -1.52 3.46 -12.59
CA THR A 106 -1.89 2.46 -11.59
C THR A 106 -3.18 2.89 -10.87
N ILE A 107 -4.13 1.96 -10.74
CA ILE A 107 -5.46 2.20 -10.17
C ILE A 107 -5.65 1.25 -9.00
N ALA A 108 -5.84 1.78 -7.79
CA ALA A 108 -6.25 0.99 -6.64
C ALA A 108 -7.79 0.94 -6.59
N ALA A 109 -8.36 -0.25 -6.77
CA ALA A 109 -9.78 -0.53 -6.61
C ALA A 109 -10.01 -1.09 -5.19
N ILE A 110 -10.53 -0.26 -4.28
CA ILE A 110 -10.50 -0.47 -2.84
C ILE A 110 -11.89 -0.80 -2.32
N ALA A 111 -12.07 -2.04 -1.85
CA ALA A 111 -13.26 -2.45 -1.11
C ALA A 111 -12.89 -2.70 0.37
N GLY A 112 -13.73 -2.23 1.29
CA GLY A 112 -13.60 -2.49 2.72
C GLY A 112 -12.32 -1.90 3.34
N ALA A 113 -11.62 -2.68 4.17
CA ALA A 113 -10.46 -2.21 4.92
C ALA A 113 -9.21 -2.07 4.04
N CYS A 114 -8.56 -0.90 4.11
CA CYS A 114 -7.29 -0.59 3.46
C CYS A 114 -6.35 0.01 4.51
N THR A 115 -5.55 -0.83 5.19
CA THR A 115 -4.84 -0.39 6.39
C THR A 115 -3.34 -0.73 6.36
N GLY A 116 -2.52 0.05 7.05
CA GLY A 116 -1.08 -0.20 7.16
C GLY A 116 -0.40 -0.35 5.80
N GLY A 117 0.22 -1.51 5.54
CA GLY A 117 0.86 -1.80 4.26
C GLY A 117 -0.09 -1.70 3.05
N GLY A 118 -1.38 -2.09 3.22
CA GLY A 118 -2.40 -1.92 2.19
C GLY A 118 -2.66 -0.45 1.85
N ALA A 119 -2.75 0.41 2.87
CA ALA A 119 -2.88 1.86 2.68
C ALA A 119 -1.62 2.46 2.05
N GLY A 120 -0.43 1.94 2.39
CA GLY A 120 0.83 2.30 1.74
C GLY A 120 0.83 1.98 0.25
N ILE A 121 0.39 0.78 -0.14
CA ILE A 121 0.22 0.38 -1.55
C ILE A 121 -0.78 1.29 -2.27
N ALA A 122 -1.94 1.54 -1.66
CA ALA A 122 -2.94 2.43 -2.23
C ALA A 122 -2.41 3.85 -2.43
N ALA A 123 -1.60 4.36 -1.48
CA ALA A 123 -0.96 5.68 -1.58
C ALA A 123 0.09 5.76 -2.71
N CYS A 124 0.66 4.64 -3.14
CA CYS A 124 1.59 4.57 -4.28
C CYS A 124 0.88 4.53 -5.62
N CYS A 125 -0.38 4.17 -5.68
CA CYS A 125 -1.15 4.16 -6.92
C CYS A 125 -1.50 5.59 -7.35
N ASP A 126 -1.66 5.80 -8.68
CA ASP A 126 -1.98 7.12 -9.22
C ASP A 126 -3.44 7.49 -8.93
N ILE A 127 -4.36 6.54 -9.07
CA ILE A 127 -5.80 6.72 -8.88
C ILE A 127 -6.30 5.72 -7.82
N ARG A 128 -7.19 6.16 -6.96
CA ARG A 128 -7.81 5.36 -5.89
C ARG A 128 -9.32 5.48 -5.96
N ILE A 129 -10.00 4.39 -6.27
CA ILE A 129 -11.46 4.29 -6.29
C ILE A 129 -11.87 3.42 -5.10
N GLY A 130 -12.75 3.91 -4.24
CA GLY A 130 -13.22 3.18 -3.07
C GLY A 130 -14.70 2.87 -3.13
N THR A 131 -15.14 1.80 -2.45
CA THR A 131 -16.59 1.59 -2.19
C THR A 131 -17.04 2.47 -1.02
N ALA A 132 -18.35 2.62 -0.85
CA ALA A 132 -18.92 3.29 0.33
C ALA A 132 -18.48 2.64 1.67
N ALA A 133 -18.13 1.35 1.66
CA ALA A 133 -17.62 0.62 2.82
C ALA A 133 -16.10 0.77 3.06
N THR A 134 -15.40 1.51 2.21
CA THR A 134 -13.95 1.70 2.33
C THR A 134 -13.58 2.44 3.60
N ARG A 135 -12.58 1.89 4.31
CA ARG A 135 -11.94 2.50 5.49
C ARG A 135 -10.43 2.43 5.32
N ILE A 136 -9.78 3.60 5.26
CA ILE A 136 -8.36 3.70 4.96
C ILE A 136 -7.59 4.37 6.11
N GLY A 137 -6.39 3.86 6.46
CA GLY A 137 -5.55 4.49 7.47
C GLY A 137 -4.39 3.64 7.98
N PHE A 138 -3.69 4.20 8.97
CA PHE A 138 -2.50 3.61 9.58
C PHE A 138 -2.67 3.58 11.12
N PRO A 139 -3.37 2.58 11.67
CA PRO A 139 -3.66 2.52 13.11
C PRO A 139 -2.45 2.08 13.96
N ILE A 140 -1.22 2.27 13.46
CA ILE A 140 0.03 1.75 14.03
C ILE A 140 0.28 2.23 15.46
N ALA A 141 0.00 3.50 15.78
CA ALA A 141 0.19 4.05 17.11
C ALA A 141 -0.70 3.39 18.18
N ARG A 142 -1.82 2.78 17.78
CA ARG A 142 -2.73 2.06 18.68
C ARG A 142 -2.48 0.55 18.71
N THR A 143 -1.89 0.00 17.65
CA THR A 143 -1.81 -1.46 17.47
C THR A 143 -0.42 -2.01 17.72
N LEU A 144 0.59 -1.52 17.01
CA LEU A 144 1.94 -2.08 17.01
C LEU A 144 2.98 -1.21 17.71
N GLY A 145 2.76 0.10 17.77
CA GLY A 145 3.77 1.02 18.29
C GLY A 145 4.97 1.24 17.36
N ASN A 146 4.91 0.76 16.11
CA ASN A 146 5.93 1.02 15.09
C ASN A 146 5.74 2.39 14.42
N CYS A 147 6.64 2.76 13.51
CA CYS A 147 6.55 3.96 12.71
C CYS A 147 6.41 3.64 11.20
N LEU A 148 6.25 4.68 10.40
CA LEU A 148 6.38 4.63 8.95
C LEU A 148 7.74 5.22 8.55
N SER A 149 8.35 4.67 7.50
CA SER A 149 9.56 5.25 6.91
C SER A 149 9.33 6.68 6.41
N MET A 150 10.40 7.45 6.28
CA MET A 150 10.34 8.80 5.72
C MET A 150 9.71 8.82 4.32
N SER A 151 9.95 7.79 3.52
CA SER A 151 9.34 7.63 2.20
C SER A 151 7.82 7.49 2.29
N ASN A 152 7.30 6.69 3.22
CA ASN A 152 5.86 6.54 3.45
C ASN A 152 5.22 7.81 4.04
N ILE A 153 5.88 8.47 4.98
CA ILE A 153 5.44 9.78 5.50
C ILE A 153 5.38 10.81 4.37
N SER A 154 6.40 10.88 3.53
CA SER A 154 6.45 11.80 2.37
C SER A 154 5.27 11.58 1.41
N ARG A 155 4.87 10.31 1.15
CA ARG A 155 3.68 9.98 0.35
C ARG A 155 2.41 10.56 0.94
N LEU A 156 2.19 10.33 2.24
CA LEU A 156 1.01 10.84 2.93
C LEU A 156 0.99 12.36 2.99
N VAL A 157 2.11 12.99 3.31
CA VAL A 157 2.23 14.45 3.32
C VAL A 157 1.94 15.05 1.95
N SER A 158 2.38 14.39 0.87
CA SER A 158 2.09 14.83 -0.51
C SER A 158 0.61 14.68 -0.88
N LEU A 159 -0.08 13.66 -0.34
CA LEU A 159 -1.49 13.41 -0.64
C LEU A 159 -2.44 14.29 0.17
N ILE A 160 -2.22 14.43 1.49
CA ILE A 160 -3.18 15.03 2.42
C ILE A 160 -2.61 16.15 3.27
N GLY A 161 -1.35 16.48 3.08
CA GLY A 161 -0.64 17.51 3.84
C GLY A 161 -0.20 17.06 5.24
N PRO A 162 0.75 17.79 5.88
CA PRO A 162 1.39 17.36 7.12
C PRO A 162 0.44 17.33 8.33
N ALA A 163 -0.53 18.26 8.40
CA ALA A 163 -1.47 18.33 9.53
C ALA A 163 -2.39 17.10 9.55
N ARG A 164 -2.96 16.72 8.40
CA ARG A 164 -3.87 15.58 8.27
C ARG A 164 -3.12 14.26 8.41
N THR A 165 -1.88 14.18 7.94
CA THR A 165 -1.00 13.02 8.15
C THR A 165 -0.80 12.76 9.65
N LYS A 166 -0.48 13.80 10.43
CA LYS A 166 -0.34 13.69 11.89
C LYS A 166 -1.66 13.32 12.56
N ASP A 167 -2.78 13.94 12.19
CA ASP A 167 -4.12 13.59 12.72
C ASP A 167 -4.46 12.11 12.50
N LEU A 168 -4.23 11.62 11.28
CA LEU A 168 -4.49 10.22 10.92
C LEU A 168 -3.69 9.23 11.78
N ILE A 169 -2.38 9.49 11.95
CA ILE A 169 -1.48 8.58 12.68
C ILE A 169 -1.65 8.74 14.20
N PHE A 170 -1.74 9.96 14.73
CA PHE A 170 -1.83 10.20 16.19
C PHE A 170 -3.15 9.68 16.77
N LYS A 171 -4.26 9.86 16.06
CA LYS A 171 -5.55 9.29 16.45
C LYS A 171 -5.68 7.81 16.13
N ALA A 172 -4.74 7.23 15.37
CA ALA A 172 -4.72 5.83 14.94
C ALA A 172 -6.09 5.37 14.40
N ARG A 173 -6.76 6.25 13.66
CA ARG A 173 -8.11 6.03 13.16
C ARG A 173 -8.12 5.53 11.72
N LEU A 174 -9.22 4.98 11.33
CA LEU A 174 -9.52 4.69 9.93
C LEU A 174 -10.51 5.76 9.43
N VAL A 175 -10.19 6.33 8.29
CA VAL A 175 -11.00 7.33 7.61
C VAL A 175 -12.03 6.60 6.76
N GLU A 176 -13.30 6.94 6.89
CA GLU A 176 -14.38 6.39 6.07
C GLU A 176 -14.42 7.03 4.68
N ALA A 177 -15.08 6.38 3.74
CA ALA A 177 -15.06 6.75 2.32
C ALA A 177 -15.40 8.23 2.03
N PRO A 178 -16.44 8.85 2.62
CA PRO A 178 -16.75 10.25 2.36
C PRO A 178 -15.64 11.22 2.81
N GLU A 179 -15.07 10.97 3.99
CA GLU A 179 -13.95 11.77 4.50
C GLU A 179 -12.68 11.50 3.69
N ALA A 180 -12.40 10.24 3.31
CA ALA A 180 -11.25 9.88 2.48
C ALA A 180 -11.28 10.59 1.11
N LEU A 181 -12.45 10.74 0.52
CA LEU A 181 -12.67 11.53 -0.70
C LEU A 181 -12.37 13.02 -0.45
N ALA A 182 -12.93 13.60 0.61
CA ALA A 182 -12.72 15.01 0.94
C ALA A 182 -11.25 15.33 1.29
N LEU A 183 -10.50 14.36 1.81
CA LEU A 183 -9.08 14.49 2.13
C LEU A 183 -8.15 14.30 0.92
N GLY A 184 -8.63 13.70 -0.17
CA GLY A 184 -7.81 13.29 -1.33
C GLY A 184 -7.13 11.93 -1.18
N LEU A 185 -7.49 11.14 -0.15
CA LEU A 185 -7.09 9.73 -0.02
C LEU A 185 -7.81 8.84 -1.04
N LEU A 186 -8.99 9.23 -1.49
CA LEU A 186 -9.71 8.63 -2.61
C LEU A 186 -9.96 9.68 -3.69
N ASN A 187 -10.00 9.27 -4.95
CA ASN A 187 -10.35 10.10 -6.09
C ASN A 187 -11.85 9.96 -6.45
N GLU A 188 -12.44 8.79 -6.12
CA GLU A 188 -13.84 8.47 -6.40
C GLU A 188 -14.37 7.51 -5.32
N VAL A 189 -15.67 7.62 -5.00
CA VAL A 189 -16.39 6.68 -4.14
C VAL A 189 -17.59 6.15 -4.91
N VAL A 190 -17.73 4.83 -4.92
CA VAL A 190 -18.84 4.11 -5.58
C VAL A 190 -19.63 3.29 -4.56
N PRO A 191 -20.90 2.93 -4.85
CA PRO A 191 -21.78 2.32 -3.85
C PRO A 191 -21.32 0.90 -3.42
N ASP A 192 -20.86 0.07 -4.35
CA ASP A 192 -20.66 -1.37 -4.16
C ASP A 192 -19.49 -1.94 -4.96
N MET A 193 -19.25 -3.25 -4.82
CA MET A 193 -18.16 -3.98 -5.45
C MET A 193 -18.31 -4.10 -6.97
N ASP A 194 -19.53 -4.33 -7.46
CA ASP A 194 -19.78 -4.48 -8.90
C ASP A 194 -19.51 -3.16 -9.62
N THR A 195 -19.96 -2.05 -9.03
CA THR A 195 -19.67 -0.72 -9.53
C THR A 195 -18.18 -0.40 -9.43
N LEU A 196 -17.49 -0.82 -8.36
CA LEU A 196 -16.05 -0.64 -8.20
C LEU A 196 -15.28 -1.31 -9.33
N GLN A 197 -15.57 -2.58 -9.61
CA GLN A 197 -14.91 -3.33 -10.68
C GLN A 197 -15.11 -2.65 -12.04
N ARG A 198 -16.36 -2.33 -12.37
CA ARG A 198 -16.70 -1.65 -13.61
C ARG A 198 -15.99 -0.29 -13.74
N ARG A 199 -15.98 0.54 -12.69
CA ARG A 199 -15.33 1.86 -12.70
C ARG A 199 -13.82 1.77 -12.81
N ALA A 200 -13.19 0.77 -12.15
CA ALA A 200 -11.77 0.53 -12.29
C ALA A 200 -11.41 0.14 -13.73
N ASP A 201 -12.20 -0.71 -14.37
CA ASP A 201 -12.00 -1.11 -15.77
C ASP A 201 -12.23 0.04 -16.75
N GLU A 202 -13.30 0.82 -16.57
CA GLU A 202 -13.58 2.02 -17.38
C GLU A 202 -12.42 3.03 -17.26
N THR A 203 -11.94 3.26 -16.03
CA THR A 203 -10.82 4.16 -15.78
C THR A 203 -9.53 3.65 -16.42
N ALA A 204 -9.24 2.35 -16.31
CA ALA A 204 -8.07 1.75 -16.93
C ALA A 204 -8.12 1.84 -18.46
N LYS A 205 -9.28 1.55 -19.08
CA LYS A 205 -9.49 1.71 -20.53
C LYS A 205 -9.34 3.16 -20.99
N LEU A 206 -9.89 4.09 -20.20
CA LEU A 206 -9.77 5.53 -20.48
C LEU A 206 -8.31 5.97 -20.51
N VAL A 207 -7.55 5.72 -19.42
CA VAL A 207 -6.15 6.15 -19.36
C VAL A 207 -5.27 5.40 -20.37
N ALA A 208 -5.58 4.14 -20.68
CA ALA A 208 -4.88 3.36 -21.69
C ALA A 208 -5.05 3.90 -23.12
N SER A 209 -6.10 4.69 -23.36
CA SER A 209 -6.35 5.35 -24.66
C SER A 209 -5.58 6.67 -24.83
N HIS A 210 -5.00 7.20 -23.77
CA HIS A 210 -4.29 8.48 -23.79
C HIS A 210 -2.83 8.35 -24.22
N ALA A 211 -2.17 9.48 -24.54
CA ALA A 211 -0.76 9.55 -24.95
C ALA A 211 0.18 8.97 -23.85
N PRO A 212 0.81 7.81 -24.09
CA PRO A 212 1.53 7.10 -23.03
C PRO A 212 2.76 7.87 -22.51
N ILE A 213 3.45 8.60 -23.36
CA ILE A 213 4.62 9.41 -22.95
C ILE A 213 4.21 10.54 -22.01
N THR A 214 3.05 11.18 -22.23
CA THR A 214 2.54 12.21 -21.33
C THR A 214 2.26 11.64 -19.95
N LEU A 215 1.65 10.46 -19.87
CA LEU A 215 1.32 9.79 -18.60
C LEU A 215 2.61 9.38 -17.87
N GLU A 216 3.54 8.74 -18.57
CA GLU A 216 4.83 8.29 -18.03
C GLU A 216 5.66 9.46 -17.50
N THR A 217 5.79 10.54 -18.28
CA THR A 217 6.59 11.72 -17.88
C THR A 217 5.94 12.49 -16.74
N THR A 218 4.61 12.57 -16.67
CA THR A 218 3.90 13.18 -15.55
C THR A 218 4.14 12.39 -14.26
N LYS A 219 4.01 11.07 -14.29
CA LYS A 219 4.32 10.20 -13.13
C LYS A 219 5.75 10.41 -12.66
N GLU A 220 6.70 10.36 -13.58
CA GLU A 220 8.12 10.51 -13.26
C GLU A 220 8.43 11.90 -12.68
N ALA A 221 7.83 12.97 -13.20
CA ALA A 221 7.99 14.32 -12.68
C ALA A 221 7.49 14.43 -11.22
N VAL A 222 6.29 13.91 -10.93
CA VAL A 222 5.73 13.90 -9.57
C VAL A 222 6.61 13.06 -8.63
N ARG A 223 7.08 11.90 -9.09
CA ARG A 223 7.98 11.04 -8.32
C ARG A 223 9.30 11.74 -7.98
N ARG A 224 9.91 12.48 -8.93
CA ARG A 224 11.14 13.26 -8.69
C ARG A 224 10.93 14.36 -7.66
N ILE A 225 9.83 15.12 -7.75
CA ILE A 225 9.50 16.17 -6.78
C ILE A 225 9.43 15.58 -5.37
N ARG A 226 8.83 14.41 -5.22
CA ARG A 226 8.69 13.75 -3.91
C ARG A 226 10.02 13.18 -3.36
N ARG A 227 10.94 12.77 -4.24
CA ARG A 227 12.23 12.15 -3.88
C ARG A 227 13.27 13.12 -3.32
N THR A 228 12.87 14.25 -2.79
CA THR A 228 13.81 15.23 -2.20
C THR A 228 14.38 14.78 -0.85
N LEU A 229 13.76 13.79 -0.19
CA LEU A 229 14.24 13.23 1.06
C LEU A 229 15.18 12.06 0.79
N SER A 230 16.33 12.04 1.49
CA SER A 230 17.24 10.90 1.40
C SER A 230 16.67 9.69 2.17
N ARG A 231 17.13 8.48 1.81
CA ARG A 231 16.72 7.25 2.48
C ARG A 231 17.26 7.18 3.91
N ASP A 232 18.41 7.76 4.15
CA ASP A 232 19.12 7.71 5.44
C ASP A 232 18.54 8.68 6.47
N GLU A 233 17.74 9.64 6.04
CA GLU A 233 17.09 10.63 6.90
C GLU A 233 15.90 10.07 7.70
N GLY A 234 16.06 9.02 8.45
CA GLY A 234 14.96 8.46 9.23
C GLY A 234 15.27 7.11 9.85
N GLU A 235 16.48 6.61 9.67
CA GLU A 235 16.89 5.33 10.30
C GLU A 235 16.82 5.41 11.82
N ASP A 236 17.21 6.54 12.41
CA ASP A 236 17.10 6.81 13.85
C ASP A 236 15.65 6.71 14.34
N LEU A 237 14.68 7.19 13.58
CA LEU A 237 13.26 7.10 13.91
C LEU A 237 12.74 5.67 13.81
N ILE A 238 13.17 4.91 12.80
CA ILE A 238 12.85 3.50 12.65
C ILE A 238 13.39 2.73 13.86
N LEU A 239 14.68 2.89 14.17
CA LEU A 239 15.29 2.20 15.29
C LEU A 239 14.62 2.56 16.62
N ARG A 240 14.32 3.85 16.85
CA ARG A 240 13.62 4.29 18.06
C ARG A 240 12.27 3.61 18.24
N ALA A 241 11.51 3.44 17.15
CA ALA A 241 10.19 2.82 17.21
C ALA A 241 10.29 1.29 17.36
N TYR A 242 10.99 0.62 16.46
CA TYR A 242 11.04 -0.86 16.40
C TYR A 242 11.84 -1.50 17.54
N MET A 243 12.81 -0.79 18.13
CA MET A 243 13.60 -1.30 19.25
C MET A 243 12.99 -0.98 20.61
N SER A 244 11.86 -0.27 20.65
CA SER A 244 11.14 0.09 21.88
C SER A 244 10.53 -1.14 22.58
N GLU A 245 10.31 -1.00 23.90
CA GLU A 245 9.48 -1.97 24.66
C GLU A 245 8.04 -1.94 24.16
N ASP A 246 7.55 -0.77 23.74
CA ASP A 246 6.21 -0.56 23.24
C ASP A 246 5.94 -1.31 21.93
N PHE A 247 6.92 -1.41 21.02
CA PHE A 247 6.76 -2.24 19.82
C PHE A 247 6.62 -3.73 20.17
N ARG A 248 7.42 -4.23 21.11
CA ARG A 248 7.33 -5.62 21.58
C ARG A 248 5.99 -5.90 22.26
N GLU A 249 5.56 -4.99 23.12
CA GLU A 249 4.25 -5.05 23.77
C GLU A 249 3.10 -4.98 22.74
N GLY A 250 3.17 -4.09 21.77
CA GLY A 250 2.17 -3.97 20.71
C GLY A 250 2.04 -5.22 19.87
N MET A 251 3.16 -5.83 19.50
CA MET A 251 3.20 -7.08 18.76
C MET A 251 2.61 -8.24 19.58
N ASP A 252 3.00 -8.39 20.85
CA ASP A 252 2.47 -9.43 21.74
C ASP A 252 0.96 -9.25 21.99
N ALA A 253 0.54 -8.04 22.28
CA ALA A 253 -0.87 -7.70 22.49
C ALA A 253 -1.73 -8.00 21.27
N PHE A 254 -1.25 -7.64 20.07
CA PHE A 254 -1.94 -7.91 18.81
C PHE A 254 -2.12 -9.42 18.57
N LEU A 255 -1.03 -10.19 18.73
CA LEU A 255 -1.04 -11.64 18.53
C LEU A 255 -1.93 -12.39 19.56
N ASN A 256 -1.98 -11.88 20.79
CA ASN A 256 -2.79 -12.44 21.89
C ASN A 256 -4.17 -11.80 21.99
N LYS A 257 -4.57 -10.92 21.07
CA LYS A 257 -5.88 -10.25 21.00
C LYS A 257 -6.25 -9.52 22.30
N ARG A 258 -5.28 -8.88 22.95
CA ARG A 258 -5.47 -8.05 24.15
C ARG A 258 -5.13 -6.58 23.88
N THR A 259 -5.52 -5.71 24.79
CA THR A 259 -5.14 -4.28 24.74
C THR A 259 -3.68 -4.12 25.13
N PRO A 260 -2.86 -3.36 24.36
CA PRO A 260 -1.48 -3.04 24.72
C PRO A 260 -1.40 -2.13 25.95
N ASN A 261 -0.31 -2.27 26.71
CA ASN A 261 0.01 -1.41 27.85
C ASN A 261 1.28 -0.59 27.54
N TRP A 262 1.08 0.59 26.99
CA TRP A 262 2.17 1.45 26.51
C TRP A 262 2.98 2.06 27.68
N LYS A 263 4.29 2.05 27.60
CA LYS A 263 5.22 2.56 28.61
C LYS A 263 6.04 3.77 28.14
N GLY A 264 6.08 4.04 26.83
CA GLY A 264 6.88 5.10 26.23
C GLY A 264 8.38 4.82 26.23
N LYS A 265 8.79 3.55 26.20
CA LYS A 265 10.19 3.10 26.28
C LYS A 265 10.55 2.18 25.12
#